data_d9fcd3bd8edf11c05156e2dd05976868
#
_entry.id   d9fcd3bd8edf11c05156e2dd05976868
#
_cell.length_a   1.000
_cell.length_b   1.000
_cell.length_c   1.000
_cell.angle_alpha   90.00
_cell.angle_beta   90.00
_cell.angle_gamma   90.00
#
_symmetry.space_group_name_H-M   'P 1'
#
loop_
_entity.id
_entity.type
_entity.pdbx_description
1 polymer ?
#
loop_
_entity_poly.entity_id
_entity_poly.type
_entity_poly.pdbx_seq_one_letter_code
_entity_poly.pdbx_strand_id
1 'polypeptide(L)'
;MIDDHPLVRLGVRGVLEGDFEVYESVSREEALELVRDIGDFDVTIVDMRWRQNSSGASISGAEAIRMLRRSSPGIGIVAHGERPERHTANIAIQAGASAYVSRTAGTAELRRAVDAAAAQESFVDPSVPPKGSRGKLTHRQREILQLLANGESTTVAARELGLSEETVKTHIKTALARLGARNRTHAVAIALRECLIV
;
A
#
# COMPACT_ATOMS: atom_id res chain seq x y z
N MET A 1 17.88 4.28 -3.23
CA MET A 1 16.81 4.17 -2.21
C MET A 1 16.34 5.55 -1.78
N ILE A 2 15.03 5.76 -1.66
CA ILE A 2 14.40 7.04 -1.28
C ILE A 2 13.62 6.82 0.02
N ASP A 3 14.13 7.33 1.15
CA ASP A 3 13.51 7.19 2.48
C ASP A 3 14.05 8.28 3.42
N ASP A 4 13.21 8.94 4.19
CA ASP A 4 13.62 10.00 5.13
C ASP A 4 14.11 9.48 6.48
N HIS A 5 13.98 8.16 6.74
CA HIS A 5 14.41 7.53 7.99
C HIS A 5 15.84 6.97 7.90
N PRO A 6 16.84 7.56 8.61
CA PRO A 6 18.24 7.13 8.51
C PRO A 6 18.46 5.66 8.87
N LEU A 7 17.79 5.15 9.91
CA LEU A 7 17.93 3.76 10.36
C LEU A 7 17.39 2.76 9.31
N VAL A 8 16.34 3.15 8.56
CA VAL A 8 15.81 2.31 7.48
C VAL A 8 16.81 2.24 6.35
N ARG A 9 17.38 3.39 5.94
CA ARG A 9 18.42 3.41 4.89
C ARG A 9 19.63 2.56 5.28
N LEU A 10 20.13 2.73 6.52
CA LEU A 10 21.25 1.92 7.03
C LEU A 10 20.93 0.43 7.00
N GLY A 11 19.72 0.03 7.44
CA GLY A 11 19.28 -1.36 7.44
C GLY A 11 19.17 -1.95 6.03
N VAL A 12 18.57 -1.22 5.11
CA VAL A 12 18.44 -1.65 3.69
C VAL A 12 19.81 -1.76 3.04
N ARG A 13 20.69 -0.76 3.24
CA ARG A 13 22.07 -0.83 2.75
C ARG A 13 22.76 -2.09 3.26
N GLY A 14 22.77 -2.36 4.55
CA GLY A 14 23.42 -3.54 5.13
C GLY A 14 22.85 -4.89 4.61
N VAL A 15 21.58 -4.92 4.20
CA VAL A 15 20.98 -6.12 3.60
C VAL A 15 21.44 -6.31 2.15
N LEU A 16 21.62 -5.24 1.39
CA LEU A 16 21.90 -5.28 -0.04
C LEU A 16 23.40 -5.16 -0.38
N GLU A 17 24.22 -4.69 0.57
CA GLU A 17 25.65 -4.53 0.39
C GLU A 17 26.32 -5.86 0.00
N GLY A 18 27.24 -5.80 -0.94
CA GLY A 18 27.93 -6.95 -1.53
C GLY A 18 27.34 -7.45 -2.84
N ASP A 19 26.03 -7.36 -3.04
CA ASP A 19 25.37 -7.76 -4.29
C ASP A 19 24.91 -6.55 -5.12
N PHE A 20 24.72 -5.38 -4.45
CA PHE A 20 24.23 -4.15 -5.07
C PHE A 20 25.07 -2.95 -4.67
N GLU A 21 25.25 -2.02 -5.60
CA GLU A 21 25.73 -0.68 -5.31
C GLU A 21 24.54 0.18 -4.87
N VAL A 22 24.52 0.61 -3.58
CA VAL A 22 23.36 1.26 -2.97
C VAL A 22 23.60 2.76 -2.84
N TYR A 23 22.77 3.53 -3.53
CA TYR A 23 22.69 4.97 -3.42
C TYR A 23 21.48 5.36 -2.58
N GLU A 24 21.64 6.39 -1.74
CA GLU A 24 20.60 6.85 -0.83
C GLU A 24 20.19 8.28 -1.15
N SER A 25 18.92 8.58 -0.97
CA SER A 25 18.42 9.95 -0.96
C SER A 25 17.36 10.13 0.12
N VAL A 26 17.33 11.32 0.71
CA VAL A 26 16.34 11.70 1.72
C VAL A 26 15.20 12.50 1.12
N SER A 27 15.38 13.00 -0.11
CA SER A 27 14.42 13.84 -0.81
C SER A 27 14.29 13.44 -2.28
N ARG A 28 13.23 13.93 -2.90
CA ARG A 28 13.00 13.78 -4.34
C ARG A 28 14.07 14.50 -5.16
N GLU A 29 14.41 15.70 -4.73
CA GLU A 29 15.38 16.57 -5.38
C GLU A 29 16.74 15.86 -5.46
N GLU A 30 17.21 15.32 -4.32
CA GLU A 30 18.44 14.54 -4.24
C GLU A 30 18.37 13.25 -5.10
N ALA A 31 17.21 12.56 -5.10
CA ALA A 31 17.02 11.39 -5.95
C ALA A 31 17.10 11.73 -7.45
N LEU A 32 16.57 12.89 -7.86
CA LEU A 32 16.67 13.34 -9.25
C LEU A 32 18.09 13.77 -9.63
N GLU A 33 18.85 14.33 -8.69
CA GLU A 33 20.27 14.66 -8.88
C GLU A 33 21.08 13.35 -9.07
N LEU A 34 20.87 12.35 -8.22
CA LEU A 34 21.50 11.04 -8.36
C LEU A 34 21.21 10.39 -9.72
N VAL A 35 19.97 10.46 -10.20
CA VAL A 35 19.61 9.92 -11.53
C VAL A 35 20.31 10.69 -12.65
N ARG A 36 20.52 12.01 -12.52
CA ARG A 36 21.25 12.80 -13.53
C ARG A 36 22.74 12.49 -13.54
N ASP A 37 23.34 12.33 -12.34
CA ASP A 37 24.79 12.24 -12.19
C ASP A 37 25.31 10.82 -12.46
N ILE A 38 24.52 9.80 -12.10
CA ILE A 38 24.90 8.39 -12.19
C ILE A 38 24.28 7.72 -13.42
N GLY A 39 23.09 8.18 -13.83
CA GLY A 39 22.36 7.60 -14.96
C GLY A 39 21.35 6.53 -14.56
N ASP A 40 21.32 5.41 -15.31
CA ASP A 40 20.30 4.39 -15.15
C ASP A 40 20.50 3.56 -13.88
N PHE A 41 19.45 3.44 -13.11
CA PHE A 41 19.35 2.51 -11.97
C PHE A 41 18.51 1.30 -12.38
N ASP A 42 18.95 0.10 -11.99
CA ASP A 42 18.19 -1.13 -12.21
C ASP A 42 16.93 -1.16 -11.32
N VAL A 43 17.09 -0.75 -10.06
CA VAL A 43 16.02 -0.79 -9.06
C VAL A 43 16.01 0.47 -8.21
N THR A 44 14.82 0.93 -7.87
CA THR A 44 14.62 1.94 -6.82
C THR A 44 13.71 1.41 -5.72
N ILE A 45 14.06 1.69 -4.47
CA ILE A 45 13.24 1.42 -3.30
C ILE A 45 12.61 2.72 -2.83
N VAL A 46 11.29 2.78 -2.70
CA VAL A 46 10.54 4.00 -2.39
C VAL A 46 9.73 3.81 -1.12
N ASP A 47 9.95 4.66 -0.11
CA ASP A 47 9.10 4.69 1.07
C ASP A 47 7.68 5.13 0.72
N MET A 48 6.68 4.35 1.12
CA MET A 48 5.26 4.65 0.90
C MET A 48 4.75 5.79 1.79
N ARG A 49 5.42 6.09 2.90
CA ARG A 49 5.08 7.17 3.86
C ARG A 49 5.92 8.43 3.71
N TRP A 50 6.69 8.51 2.67
CA TRP A 50 7.55 9.65 2.43
C TRP A 50 6.77 10.97 2.46
N ARG A 51 7.21 11.91 3.32
CA ARG A 51 6.40 13.08 3.71
C ARG A 51 6.99 14.42 3.34
N GLN A 52 8.18 14.53 2.75
CA GLN A 52 8.78 15.86 2.61
C GLN A 52 9.15 16.27 1.19
N ASN A 53 8.76 17.52 0.92
CA ASN A 53 9.55 18.46 0.18
C ASN A 53 9.73 19.72 1.04
N SER A 54 10.79 20.48 0.76
CA SER A 54 11.14 21.76 1.39
C SER A 54 10.05 22.85 1.27
N SER A 55 9.06 22.66 0.43
CA SER A 55 7.92 23.58 0.19
C SER A 55 6.66 23.22 0.99
N GLY A 56 6.70 22.22 1.88
CA GLY A 56 5.57 21.85 2.74
C GLY A 56 4.46 21.04 2.05
N ALA A 57 4.56 20.73 0.76
CA ALA A 57 3.63 19.83 0.08
C ALA A 57 4.08 18.39 0.28
N SER A 58 3.22 17.57 0.88
CA SER A 58 3.47 16.15 1.08
C SER A 58 3.24 15.39 -0.23
N ILE A 59 4.29 14.83 -0.80
CA ILE A 59 4.15 13.88 -1.91
C ILE A 59 4.05 12.49 -1.32
N SER A 60 3.03 11.73 -1.68
CA SER A 60 2.89 10.35 -1.26
C SER A 60 3.88 9.44 -2.00
N GLY A 61 4.34 8.35 -1.38
CA GLY A 61 5.17 7.36 -2.05
C GLY A 61 4.57 6.85 -3.37
N ALA A 62 3.24 6.72 -3.43
CA ALA A 62 2.53 6.36 -4.66
C ALA A 62 2.70 7.40 -5.78
N GLU A 63 2.77 8.66 -5.44
CA GLU A 63 3.02 9.75 -6.39
C GLU A 63 4.45 9.72 -6.93
N ALA A 64 5.42 9.49 -6.04
CA ALA A 64 6.81 9.27 -6.42
C ALA A 64 6.96 8.07 -7.36
N ILE A 65 6.30 6.95 -7.07
CA ILE A 65 6.28 5.76 -7.93
C ILE A 65 5.73 6.08 -9.32
N ARG A 66 4.58 6.81 -9.42
CA ARG A 66 4.03 7.20 -10.73
C ARG A 66 4.98 8.07 -11.53
N MET A 67 5.69 8.99 -10.87
CA MET A 67 6.67 9.86 -11.53
C MET A 67 7.87 9.06 -12.01
N LEU A 68 8.46 8.20 -11.19
CA LEU A 68 9.56 7.32 -11.56
C LEU A 68 9.18 6.43 -12.75
N ARG A 69 8.00 5.83 -12.73
CA ARG A 69 7.52 4.98 -13.83
C ARG A 69 7.37 5.74 -15.15
N ARG A 70 7.01 7.03 -15.09
CA ARG A 70 6.93 7.88 -16.30
C ARG A 70 8.29 8.31 -16.83
N SER A 71 9.23 8.65 -15.94
CA SER A 71 10.58 9.10 -16.34
C SER A 71 11.50 7.96 -16.71
N SER A 72 11.34 6.80 -16.09
CA SER A 72 12.17 5.61 -16.30
C SER A 72 11.29 4.36 -16.39
N PRO A 73 10.68 4.07 -17.56
CA PRO A 73 9.72 2.96 -17.70
C PRO A 73 10.31 1.58 -17.39
N GLY A 74 11.63 1.40 -17.60
CA GLY A 74 12.35 0.15 -17.39
C GLY A 74 12.84 -0.09 -15.97
N ILE A 75 12.80 0.91 -15.07
CA ILE A 75 13.32 0.76 -13.71
C ILE A 75 12.45 -0.20 -12.88
N GLY A 76 13.08 -1.11 -12.13
CA GLY A 76 12.41 -1.90 -11.10
C GLY A 76 12.01 -1.00 -9.92
N ILE A 77 10.77 -1.08 -9.45
CA ILE A 77 10.32 -0.25 -8.32
C ILE A 77 9.83 -1.13 -7.19
N VAL A 78 10.52 -1.06 -6.04
CA VAL A 78 10.12 -1.69 -4.79
C VAL A 78 9.47 -0.65 -3.90
N ALA A 79 8.19 -0.81 -3.62
CA ALA A 79 7.49 0.00 -2.63
C ALA A 79 7.75 -0.55 -1.22
N HIS A 80 8.29 0.28 -0.32
CA HIS A 80 8.62 -0.07 1.03
C HIS A 80 7.58 0.51 2.00
N GLY A 81 6.68 -0.35 2.50
CA GLY A 81 5.59 0.04 3.40
C GLY A 81 5.95 -0.14 4.87
N GLU A 82 5.32 0.61 5.77
CA GLU A 82 5.55 0.46 7.21
C GLU A 82 5.06 -0.89 7.74
N ARG A 83 3.95 -1.38 7.20
CA ARG A 83 3.27 -2.61 7.64
C ARG A 83 2.82 -3.45 6.44
N PRO A 84 2.62 -4.77 6.63
CA PRO A 84 2.11 -5.65 5.59
C PRO A 84 0.60 -5.42 5.36
N GLU A 85 0.22 -4.27 4.84
CA GLU A 85 -1.16 -3.87 4.60
C GLU A 85 -1.55 -4.02 3.14
N ARG A 86 -2.63 -4.77 2.88
CA ARG A 86 -3.16 -5.00 1.52
C ARG A 86 -3.50 -3.69 0.80
N HIS A 87 -4.08 -2.73 1.50
CA HIS A 87 -4.43 -1.44 0.92
C HIS A 87 -3.20 -0.70 0.39
N THR A 88 -2.16 -0.58 1.22
CA THR A 88 -0.91 0.09 0.84
C THR A 88 -0.21 -0.64 -0.32
N ALA A 89 -0.17 -1.98 -0.28
CA ALA A 89 0.37 -2.80 -1.36
C ALA A 89 -0.39 -2.58 -2.68
N ASN A 90 -1.74 -2.56 -2.65
CA ASN A 90 -2.54 -2.31 -3.85
C ASN A 90 -2.30 -0.91 -4.43
N ILE A 91 -2.22 0.12 -3.58
CA ILE A 91 -1.91 1.49 -4.02
C ILE A 91 -0.55 1.54 -4.70
N ALA A 92 0.47 0.89 -4.14
CA ALA A 92 1.82 0.85 -4.69
C ALA A 92 1.85 0.17 -6.07
N ILE A 93 1.25 -1.01 -6.18
CA ILE A 93 1.18 -1.76 -7.46
C ILE A 93 0.39 -0.99 -8.52
N GLN A 94 -0.75 -0.39 -8.17
CA GLN A 94 -1.53 0.46 -9.09
C GLN A 94 -0.79 1.73 -9.50
N ALA A 95 0.11 2.23 -8.66
CA ALA A 95 0.98 3.35 -8.99
C ALA A 95 2.11 2.96 -9.96
N GLY A 96 2.39 1.67 -10.14
CA GLY A 96 3.41 1.14 -11.05
C GLY A 96 4.60 0.49 -10.34
N ALA A 97 4.54 0.20 -9.04
CA ALA A 97 5.55 -0.60 -8.37
C ALA A 97 5.57 -2.04 -8.91
N SER A 98 6.78 -2.59 -9.11
CA SER A 98 7.00 -4.01 -9.45
C SER A 98 6.84 -4.89 -8.21
N ALA A 99 7.30 -4.40 -7.05
CA ALA A 99 7.26 -5.14 -5.80
C ALA A 99 6.74 -4.29 -4.63
N TYR A 100 6.22 -4.97 -3.61
CA TYR A 100 5.88 -4.39 -2.33
C TYR A 100 6.46 -5.25 -1.20
N VAL A 101 7.17 -4.62 -0.27
CA VAL A 101 7.68 -5.25 0.94
C VAL A 101 7.42 -4.35 2.15
N SER A 102 7.10 -4.94 3.31
CA SER A 102 6.91 -4.19 4.55
C SER A 102 8.23 -4.03 5.30
N ARG A 103 8.35 -2.97 6.11
CA ARG A 103 9.50 -2.76 7.01
C ARG A 103 9.60 -3.83 8.10
N THR A 104 8.53 -4.60 8.32
CA THR A 104 8.49 -5.70 9.28
C THR A 104 8.84 -7.05 8.65
N ALA A 105 9.07 -7.10 7.33
CA ALA A 105 9.52 -8.28 6.63
C ALA A 105 10.97 -8.61 6.99
N GLY A 106 11.35 -9.87 6.80
CA GLY A 106 12.74 -10.30 6.96
C GLY A 106 13.65 -9.81 5.83
N THR A 107 14.96 -9.92 6.05
CA THR A 107 15.97 -9.54 5.07
C THR A 107 15.87 -10.34 3.76
N ALA A 108 15.47 -11.62 3.86
CA ALA A 108 15.24 -12.48 2.70
C ALA A 108 14.09 -12.00 1.81
N GLU A 109 13.02 -11.48 2.40
CA GLU A 109 11.89 -10.92 1.67
C GLU A 109 12.28 -9.62 0.96
N LEU A 110 13.08 -8.77 1.61
CA LEU A 110 13.60 -7.55 1.00
C LEU A 110 14.48 -7.89 -0.23
N ARG A 111 15.42 -8.82 -0.10
CA ARG A 111 16.25 -9.29 -1.22
C ARG A 111 15.39 -9.80 -2.36
N ARG A 112 14.46 -10.70 -2.09
CA ARG A 112 13.54 -11.23 -3.12
C ARG A 112 12.73 -10.14 -3.81
N ALA A 113 12.31 -9.11 -3.08
CA ALA A 113 11.59 -7.99 -3.67
C ALA A 113 12.48 -7.19 -4.64
N VAL A 114 13.76 -6.99 -4.28
CA VAL A 114 14.73 -6.28 -5.12
C VAL A 114 15.06 -7.12 -6.36
N ASP A 115 15.36 -8.40 -6.20
CA ASP A 115 15.68 -9.32 -7.29
C ASP A 115 14.51 -9.41 -8.29
N ALA A 116 13.29 -9.59 -7.79
CA ALA A 116 12.09 -9.61 -8.64
C ALA A 116 11.89 -8.30 -9.39
N ALA A 117 12.09 -7.16 -8.71
CA ALA A 117 11.97 -5.85 -9.35
C ALA A 117 13.04 -5.64 -10.44
N ALA A 118 14.28 -6.06 -10.21
CA ALA A 118 15.36 -6.04 -11.20
C ALA A 118 15.04 -6.93 -12.42
N ALA A 119 14.44 -8.09 -12.18
CA ALA A 119 14.00 -9.00 -13.24
C ALA A 119 12.68 -8.57 -13.93
N GLN A 120 12.10 -7.41 -13.58
CA GLN A 120 10.78 -6.95 -14.03
C GLN A 120 9.63 -7.92 -13.67
N GLU A 121 9.83 -8.69 -12.61
CA GLU A 121 8.83 -9.59 -12.05
C GLU A 121 8.04 -8.94 -10.92
N SER A 122 6.88 -9.50 -10.62
CA SER A 122 6.04 -8.99 -9.53
C SER A 122 6.29 -9.74 -8.23
N PHE A 123 6.46 -9.00 -7.14
CA PHE A 123 6.59 -9.57 -5.79
C PHE A 123 5.72 -8.80 -4.79
N VAL A 124 5.00 -9.52 -3.95
CA VAL A 124 4.30 -8.95 -2.80
C VAL A 124 4.69 -9.75 -1.56
N ASP A 125 5.16 -9.04 -0.54
CA ASP A 125 5.52 -9.59 0.77
C ASP A 125 4.47 -10.63 1.23
N PRO A 126 4.86 -11.88 1.48
CA PRO A 126 3.93 -12.96 1.87
C PRO A 126 3.15 -12.68 3.15
N SER A 127 3.65 -11.79 4.01
CA SER A 127 2.94 -11.36 5.22
C SER A 127 1.77 -10.41 4.92
N VAL A 128 1.67 -9.86 3.71
CA VAL A 128 0.52 -9.07 3.27
C VAL A 128 -0.69 -9.99 3.13
N PRO A 129 -1.77 -9.77 3.90
CA PRO A 129 -2.94 -10.64 3.85
C PRO A 129 -3.48 -10.77 2.42
N PRO A 130 -3.84 -11.97 1.93
CA PRO A 130 -4.42 -12.12 0.61
C PRO A 130 -5.75 -11.36 0.47
N LYS A 131 -6.12 -10.98 -0.75
CA LYS A 131 -7.39 -10.29 -1.00
C LYS A 131 -8.56 -11.10 -0.45
N GLY A 132 -9.34 -10.50 0.47
CA GLY A 132 -10.48 -11.15 1.10
C GLY A 132 -10.13 -12.14 2.23
N SER A 133 -8.94 -12.08 2.81
CA SER A 133 -8.51 -12.95 3.93
C SER A 133 -9.25 -12.68 5.25
N ARG A 134 -9.77 -11.48 5.46
CA ARG A 134 -10.75 -11.25 6.52
C ARG A 134 -12.11 -11.67 5.97
N GLY A 135 -12.86 -12.47 6.71
CA GLY A 135 -14.06 -13.21 6.31
C GLY A 135 -14.84 -12.59 5.15
N LYS A 136 -15.05 -13.37 4.09
CA LYS A 136 -15.73 -12.90 2.88
C LYS A 136 -17.05 -12.23 3.20
N LEU A 137 -17.13 -10.92 2.99
CA LEU A 137 -18.42 -10.23 3.04
C LEU A 137 -19.33 -10.75 1.93
N THR A 138 -20.59 -10.97 2.25
CA THR A 138 -21.60 -11.26 1.20
C THR A 138 -21.78 -10.00 0.34
N HIS A 139 -22.35 -10.17 -0.84
CA HIS A 139 -22.69 -9.03 -1.70
C HIS A 139 -23.52 -8.00 -0.92
N ARG A 140 -24.54 -8.47 -0.20
CA ARG A 140 -25.42 -7.61 0.58
C ARG A 140 -24.71 -6.86 1.72
N GLN A 141 -23.73 -7.49 2.35
CA GLN A 141 -22.93 -6.82 3.37
C GLN A 141 -22.03 -5.73 2.79
N ARG A 142 -21.50 -5.93 1.57
CA ARG A 142 -20.73 -4.92 0.87
C ARG A 142 -21.57 -3.73 0.47
N GLU A 143 -22.78 -3.95 -0.08
CA GLU A 143 -23.71 -2.87 -0.43
C GLU A 143 -24.05 -2.01 0.81
N ILE A 144 -24.39 -2.67 1.93
CA ILE A 144 -24.70 -1.96 3.17
C ILE A 144 -23.49 -1.15 3.67
N LEU A 145 -22.29 -1.75 3.69
CA LEU A 145 -21.08 -1.03 4.12
C LEU A 145 -20.72 0.11 3.17
N GLN A 146 -21.00 -0.01 1.87
CA GLN A 146 -20.82 1.05 0.90
C GLN A 146 -21.74 2.24 1.19
N LEU A 147 -23.02 2.00 1.45
CA LEU A 147 -23.95 3.07 1.81
C LEU A 147 -23.54 3.77 3.11
N LEU A 148 -23.08 2.99 4.11
CA LEU A 148 -22.54 3.56 5.36
C LEU A 148 -21.24 4.36 5.11
N ALA A 149 -20.40 3.95 4.17
CA ALA A 149 -19.19 4.69 3.77
C ALA A 149 -19.53 6.02 3.11
N ASN A 150 -20.63 6.06 2.35
CA ASN A 150 -21.17 7.28 1.74
C ASN A 150 -21.88 8.21 2.74
N GLY A 151 -21.94 7.81 4.02
CA GLY A 151 -22.58 8.61 5.09
C GLY A 151 -24.07 8.34 5.29
N GLU A 152 -24.63 7.34 4.59
CA GLU A 152 -26.05 7.02 4.69
C GLU A 152 -26.39 6.37 6.03
N SER A 153 -27.62 6.63 6.50
CA SER A 153 -28.17 6.02 7.70
C SER A 153 -28.63 4.57 7.45
N THR A 154 -28.79 3.80 8.54
CA THR A 154 -29.36 2.45 8.49
C THR A 154 -30.77 2.45 7.88
N THR A 155 -31.56 3.50 8.14
CA THR A 155 -32.91 3.69 7.60
C THR A 155 -32.88 3.91 6.07
N VAL A 156 -31.95 4.73 5.60
CA VAL A 156 -31.78 4.97 4.15
C VAL A 156 -31.30 3.70 3.45
N ALA A 157 -30.30 3.02 4.04
CA ALA A 157 -29.81 1.75 3.50
C ALA A 157 -30.91 0.68 3.43
N ALA A 158 -31.79 0.60 4.44
CA ALA A 158 -32.92 -0.30 4.42
C ALA A 158 -33.88 -0.01 3.27
N ARG A 159 -34.25 1.26 3.09
CA ARG A 159 -35.11 1.71 2.01
C ARG A 159 -34.51 1.44 0.63
N GLU A 160 -33.26 1.82 0.39
CA GLU A 160 -32.59 1.63 -0.92
C GLU A 160 -32.44 0.16 -1.29
N LEU A 161 -32.20 -0.66 -0.30
CA LEU A 161 -31.95 -2.08 -0.50
C LEU A 161 -33.23 -2.94 -0.41
N GLY A 162 -34.39 -2.36 -0.17
CA GLY A 162 -35.67 -3.07 -0.02
C GLY A 162 -35.69 -4.02 1.17
N LEU A 163 -35.05 -3.65 2.30
CA LEU A 163 -34.94 -4.43 3.51
C LEU A 163 -35.62 -3.72 4.71
N SER A 164 -35.87 -4.48 5.79
CA SER A 164 -36.17 -3.86 7.06
C SER A 164 -34.90 -3.34 7.74
N GLU A 165 -35.01 -2.31 8.58
CA GLU A 165 -33.88 -1.81 9.36
C GLU A 165 -33.24 -2.89 10.22
N GLU A 166 -34.04 -3.79 10.77
CA GLU A 166 -33.57 -4.89 11.60
C GLU A 166 -32.73 -5.88 10.80
N THR A 167 -33.12 -6.14 9.53
CA THR A 167 -32.33 -6.95 8.61
C THR A 167 -31.00 -6.29 8.30
N VAL A 168 -30.97 -4.97 8.07
CA VAL A 168 -29.75 -4.21 7.84
C VAL A 168 -28.82 -4.26 9.06
N LYS A 169 -29.36 -4.07 10.28
CA LYS A 169 -28.60 -4.20 11.54
C LYS A 169 -27.98 -5.60 11.70
N THR A 170 -28.72 -6.64 11.33
CA THR A 170 -28.24 -8.02 11.35
C THR A 170 -27.09 -8.24 10.37
N HIS A 171 -27.19 -7.71 9.15
CA HIS A 171 -26.09 -7.74 8.19
C HIS A 171 -24.85 -6.99 8.68
N ILE A 172 -25.03 -5.81 9.29
CA ILE A 172 -23.94 -5.04 9.90
C ILE A 172 -23.27 -5.86 11.02
N LYS A 173 -24.04 -6.41 11.95
CA LYS A 173 -23.51 -7.24 13.05
C LYS A 173 -22.67 -8.41 12.52
N THR A 174 -23.16 -9.10 11.49
CA THR A 174 -22.45 -10.23 10.88
C THR A 174 -21.20 -9.76 10.13
N ALA A 175 -21.27 -8.60 9.44
CA ALA A 175 -20.12 -8.01 8.78
C ALA A 175 -19.05 -7.59 9.80
N LEU A 176 -19.43 -7.00 10.93
CA LEU A 176 -18.52 -6.69 12.04
C LEU A 176 -17.75 -7.91 12.51
N ALA A 177 -18.46 -9.02 12.77
CA ALA A 177 -17.84 -10.27 13.20
C ALA A 177 -16.86 -10.83 12.15
N ARG A 178 -17.25 -10.81 10.86
CA ARG A 178 -16.40 -11.28 9.75
C ARG A 178 -15.13 -10.44 9.55
N LEU A 179 -15.23 -9.12 9.76
CA LEU A 179 -14.11 -8.19 9.62
C LEU A 179 -13.27 -8.06 10.90
N GLY A 180 -13.70 -8.63 12.03
CA GLY A 180 -13.10 -8.39 13.33
C GLY A 180 -13.22 -6.92 13.77
N ALA A 181 -14.26 -6.24 13.33
CA ALA A 181 -14.47 -4.82 13.60
C ALA A 181 -15.18 -4.59 14.94
N ARG A 182 -14.78 -3.53 15.65
CA ARG A 182 -15.35 -3.16 16.97
C ARG A 182 -16.68 -2.43 16.86
N ASN A 183 -16.90 -1.72 15.77
CA ASN A 183 -18.10 -0.93 15.49
C ASN A 183 -18.25 -0.69 13.98
N ARG A 184 -19.37 -0.09 13.56
CA ARG A 184 -19.68 0.15 12.15
C ARG A 184 -18.64 1.02 11.44
N THR A 185 -18.14 2.07 12.09
CA THR A 185 -17.11 2.95 11.53
C THR A 185 -15.80 2.18 11.31
N HIS A 186 -15.41 1.34 12.26
CA HIS A 186 -14.25 0.47 12.11
C HIS A 186 -14.44 -0.56 10.98
N ALA A 187 -15.66 -1.09 10.80
CA ALA A 187 -15.96 -2.01 9.70
C ALA A 187 -15.83 -1.32 8.33
N VAL A 188 -16.35 -0.11 8.19
CA VAL A 188 -16.19 0.71 6.98
C VAL A 188 -14.71 0.99 6.72
N ALA A 189 -13.96 1.43 7.74
CA ALA A 189 -12.53 1.68 7.60
C ALA A 189 -11.72 0.44 7.19
N ILE A 190 -12.07 -0.75 7.71
CA ILE A 190 -11.47 -2.02 7.28
C ILE A 190 -11.87 -2.31 5.83
N ALA A 191 -13.15 -2.21 5.49
CA ALA A 191 -13.65 -2.55 4.17
C ALA A 191 -13.04 -1.67 3.06
N LEU A 192 -12.84 -0.37 3.31
CA LEU A 192 -12.10 0.53 2.42
C LEU A 192 -10.63 0.13 2.31
N ARG A 193 -9.93 -0.09 3.44
CA ARG A 193 -8.50 -0.47 3.43
C ARG A 193 -8.22 -1.80 2.74
N GLU A 194 -9.14 -2.75 2.84
CA GLU A 194 -9.03 -4.06 2.19
C GLU A 194 -9.59 -4.05 0.75
N CYS A 195 -10.00 -2.86 0.24
CA CYS A 195 -10.63 -2.69 -1.08
C CYS A 195 -11.85 -3.62 -1.29
N LEU A 196 -12.62 -3.85 -0.25
CA LEU A 196 -13.86 -4.62 -0.29
C LEU A 196 -15.05 -3.74 -0.74
N ILE A 197 -14.93 -2.44 -0.53
CA ILE A 197 -15.81 -1.35 -0.98
C ILE A 197 -14.96 -0.19 -1.52
N VAL A 198 -15.59 0.79 -2.17
CA VAL A 198 -14.94 1.95 -2.79
C VAL A 198 -15.35 3.27 -2.15
#